data_092ae5035f468737549a02c4ef2658f0
#
_entry.id   092ae5035f468737549a02c4ef2658f0
#
_cell.length_a   1.000
_cell.length_b   1.000
_cell.length_c   1.000
_cell.angle_alpha   90.00
_cell.angle_beta   90.00
_cell.angle_gamma   90.00
#
_symmetry.space_group_name_H-M   'P 1'
#
loop_
_entity.id
_entity.type
_entity.pdbx_description
1 polymer ?
#
loop_
_entity_poly.entity_id
_entity_poly.type
_entity_poly.pdbx_seq_one_letter_code
_entity_poly.pdbx_strand_id
1 'polypeptide(L)'
;MKATLPASSFISLSAAPDVRHAVLTRRTFRTFERRPVPAELRASVLDAARWAPSAEDSDCVRFVVIDDRGLKKRLFALTRESKDISNHWEALFRSSGLRGYVQDWTHTPFCVAVCVDPAARPRHVHDDWSHRLAGAAASQNMALAARYHGLAMVMYTHFSQEKLKQLLDVPFEWDVDGVMGIGVPDLTRINPRVLDASLIRLSLGELVSSERYGDPAPKELTEDRETLPAVPDLMTAIRGLRATTRFTEATVPVDHVFDVLRAGQWSPSAGNFQPVRYVVLRDRQRLAALDALARESAEVSAHWFPRYRAGAIDHPEWTRVPVAIALIADPTKGGPHIHGEATHVIGGGLAAQNMWLMAHALGLGTTLVTHWIEEKVKVLIDCPRDWDLVGIMPVGVPAELLPRSRRPLAELVFQDVFGRPWTP
;
A
#
# COMPACT_ATOMS: atom_id res chain seq x y z
N MET A 1 16.47 12.96 -21.16
CA MET A 1 16.29 14.21 -20.37
C MET A 1 15.36 13.88 -19.21
N LYS A 2 15.80 14.03 -17.97
CA LYS A 2 14.94 13.79 -16.78
C LYS A 2 13.93 14.93 -16.73
N ALA A 3 12.65 14.64 -16.93
CA ALA A 3 11.58 15.60 -16.70
C ALA A 3 11.50 15.86 -15.19
N THR A 4 12.19 16.85 -14.72
CA THR A 4 12.10 17.34 -13.34
C THR A 4 10.91 18.29 -13.28
N LEU A 5 9.85 17.86 -12.58
CA LEU A 5 8.90 18.84 -12.05
C LEU A 5 9.71 19.87 -11.23
N PRO A 6 9.48 21.15 -11.37
CA PRO A 6 10.27 22.16 -10.66
C PRO A 6 10.17 21.93 -9.14
N ALA A 7 11.29 22.05 -8.43
CA ALA A 7 11.37 21.81 -6.98
C ALA A 7 10.32 22.61 -6.18
N SER A 8 9.89 23.76 -6.67
CA SER A 8 8.83 24.59 -6.09
C SER A 8 7.43 23.93 -6.11
N SER A 9 7.14 23.03 -7.06
CA SER A 9 5.86 22.32 -7.13
C SER A 9 5.72 21.18 -6.10
N PHE A 10 6.85 20.73 -5.54
CA PHE A 10 6.87 19.65 -4.54
C PHE A 10 6.66 20.12 -3.09
N ILE A 11 6.76 21.42 -2.82
CA ILE A 11 6.70 21.99 -1.48
C ILE A 11 5.38 22.73 -1.23
N SER A 12 4.52 22.86 -2.22
CA SER A 12 3.21 23.45 -1.98
C SER A 12 2.44 22.55 -1.03
N LEU A 13 2.32 22.98 0.24
CA LEU A 13 1.44 22.39 1.26
C LEU A 13 -0.04 22.74 1.00
N SER A 14 -0.33 23.36 -0.14
CA SER A 14 -1.70 23.51 -0.61
C SER A 14 -2.34 22.11 -0.71
N ALA A 15 -3.62 22.03 -0.41
CA ALA A 15 -4.40 20.79 -0.55
C ALA A 15 -4.15 20.15 -1.92
N ALA A 16 -4.09 18.82 -1.95
CA ALA A 16 -3.92 18.04 -3.18
C ALA A 16 -5.30 17.46 -3.56
N PRO A 17 -6.12 18.17 -4.34
CA PRO A 17 -7.55 17.87 -4.46
C PRO A 17 -7.84 16.59 -5.24
N ASP A 18 -6.99 16.19 -6.16
CA ASP A 18 -7.22 15.04 -7.02
C ASP A 18 -6.25 13.87 -6.74
N VAL A 19 -6.60 12.68 -7.24
CA VAL A 19 -5.84 11.44 -7.05
C VAL A 19 -4.41 11.57 -7.53
N ARG A 20 -4.20 12.10 -8.73
CA ARG A 20 -2.87 12.20 -9.35
C ARG A 20 -1.97 13.14 -8.56
N HIS A 21 -2.47 14.32 -8.21
CA HIS A 21 -1.73 15.30 -7.44
C HIS A 21 -1.35 14.72 -6.06
N ALA A 22 -2.29 14.08 -5.36
CA ALA A 22 -2.03 13.47 -4.06
C ALA A 22 -0.94 12.38 -4.16
N VAL A 23 -1.06 11.47 -5.11
CA VAL A 23 -0.09 10.38 -5.32
C VAL A 23 1.30 10.91 -5.64
N LEU A 24 1.42 11.82 -6.61
CA LEU A 24 2.70 12.32 -7.09
C LEU A 24 3.40 13.28 -6.11
N THR A 25 2.65 13.98 -5.26
CA THR A 25 3.20 14.99 -4.33
C THR A 25 3.28 14.55 -2.87
N ARG A 26 2.68 13.39 -2.52
CA ARG A 26 2.83 12.84 -1.18
C ARG A 26 4.31 12.55 -0.86
N ARG A 27 4.76 13.02 0.29
CA ARG A 27 6.11 12.73 0.81
C ARG A 27 6.02 12.29 2.26
N THR A 28 7.04 11.57 2.72
CA THR A 28 7.19 11.19 4.11
C THR A 28 7.90 12.31 4.88
N PHE A 29 7.20 12.91 5.84
CA PHE A 29 7.76 13.89 6.76
C PHE A 29 7.83 13.30 8.17
N ARG A 30 8.91 13.58 8.88
CA ARG A 30 9.20 13.01 10.20
C ARG A 30 9.20 14.04 11.31
N THR A 31 9.15 15.32 10.94
CA THR A 31 9.07 16.45 11.87
C THR A 31 7.80 17.24 11.58
N PHE A 32 7.07 17.57 12.64
CA PHE A 32 5.79 18.22 12.58
C PHE A 32 5.77 19.46 13.45
N GLU A 33 4.97 20.44 13.07
CA GLU A 33 4.62 21.55 13.96
C GLU A 33 3.88 21.02 15.19
N ARG A 34 4.00 21.70 16.32
CA ARG A 34 3.37 21.26 17.59
C ARG A 34 1.88 21.56 17.70
N ARG A 35 1.28 22.11 16.66
CA ARG A 35 -0.17 22.39 16.65
C ARG A 35 -0.98 21.09 16.50
N PRO A 36 -2.11 20.95 17.20
CA PRO A 36 -2.98 19.79 17.08
C PRO A 36 -3.59 19.70 15.68
N VAL A 37 -3.88 18.49 15.24
CA VAL A 37 -4.70 18.24 14.03
C VAL A 37 -6.17 18.35 14.46
N PRO A 38 -6.98 19.19 13.79
CA PRO A 38 -8.40 19.34 14.09
C PRO A 38 -9.17 18.01 14.04
N ALA A 39 -10.18 17.85 14.88
CA ALA A 39 -10.96 16.62 15.01
C ALA A 39 -11.57 16.16 13.67
N GLU A 40 -12.09 17.12 12.88
CA GLU A 40 -12.70 16.84 11.58
C GLU A 40 -11.68 16.26 10.58
N LEU A 41 -10.45 16.76 10.62
CA LEU A 41 -9.37 16.25 9.75
C LEU A 41 -8.90 14.87 10.19
N ARG A 42 -8.83 14.63 11.51
CA ARG A 42 -8.52 13.29 12.07
C ARG A 42 -9.59 12.28 11.63
N ALA A 43 -10.86 12.63 11.79
CA ALA A 43 -11.98 11.80 11.37
C ALA A 43 -11.96 11.53 9.85
N SER A 44 -11.67 12.55 9.03
CA SER A 44 -11.58 12.42 7.57
C SER A 44 -10.46 11.48 7.13
N VAL A 45 -9.28 11.56 7.77
CA VAL A 45 -8.15 10.67 7.49
C VAL A 45 -8.47 9.22 7.86
N LEU A 46 -9.10 9.00 9.01
CA LEU A 46 -9.53 7.66 9.44
C LEU A 46 -10.68 7.12 8.57
N ASP A 47 -11.62 7.98 8.13
CA ASP A 47 -12.66 7.59 7.18
C ASP A 47 -12.07 7.12 5.85
N ALA A 48 -11.06 7.80 5.34
CA ALA A 48 -10.35 7.35 4.14
C ALA A 48 -9.75 5.94 4.29
N ALA A 49 -9.15 5.65 5.46
CA ALA A 49 -8.63 4.32 5.77
C ALA A 49 -9.73 3.25 5.80
N ARG A 50 -10.90 3.56 6.36
CA ARG A 50 -12.07 2.69 6.42
C ARG A 50 -12.54 2.21 5.03
N TRP A 51 -12.34 3.02 4.00
CA TRP A 51 -12.71 2.70 2.62
C TRP A 51 -11.67 1.85 1.88
N ALA A 52 -10.56 1.52 2.49
CA ALA A 52 -9.56 0.64 1.89
C ALA A 52 -10.14 -0.74 1.52
N PRO A 53 -9.68 -1.37 0.44
CA PRO A 53 -10.07 -2.73 0.11
C PRO A 53 -9.49 -3.74 1.10
N SER A 54 -10.20 -4.83 1.33
CA SER A 54 -9.72 -6.03 2.00
C SER A 54 -10.18 -7.26 1.24
N ALA A 55 -9.42 -8.35 1.32
CA ALA A 55 -9.79 -9.59 0.66
C ALA A 55 -11.15 -10.09 1.16
N GLU A 56 -12.09 -10.37 0.25
CA GLU A 56 -13.47 -10.80 0.54
C GLU A 56 -14.22 -9.89 1.53
N ASP A 57 -13.89 -8.60 1.56
CA ASP A 57 -14.40 -7.66 2.57
C ASP A 57 -14.24 -8.17 4.01
N SER A 58 -13.12 -8.86 4.30
CA SER A 58 -12.81 -9.55 5.56
C SER A 58 -12.80 -8.64 6.79
N ASP A 59 -12.76 -7.32 6.57
CA ASP A 59 -12.83 -6.32 7.64
C ASP A 59 -11.78 -6.53 8.76
N CYS A 60 -10.59 -6.94 8.34
CA CYS A 60 -9.48 -7.34 9.20
C CYS A 60 -8.68 -6.18 9.81
N VAL A 61 -9.02 -4.92 9.53
CA VAL A 61 -8.20 -3.76 9.95
C VAL A 61 -8.86 -2.99 11.07
N ARG A 62 -8.07 -2.62 12.09
CA ARG A 62 -8.48 -1.73 13.20
C ARG A 62 -7.41 -0.65 13.41
N PHE A 63 -7.82 0.43 14.03
CA PHE A 63 -6.96 1.59 14.28
C PHE A 63 -6.95 1.94 15.76
N VAL A 64 -5.76 2.17 16.32
CA VAL A 64 -5.61 2.71 17.68
C VAL A 64 -5.04 4.11 17.58
N VAL A 65 -5.85 5.11 17.91
CA VAL A 65 -5.43 6.51 18.01
C VAL A 65 -4.70 6.70 19.33
N ILE A 66 -3.48 7.22 19.29
CA ILE A 66 -2.62 7.39 20.46
C ILE A 66 -2.49 8.88 20.77
N ASP A 67 -3.19 9.33 21.79
CA ASP A 67 -3.17 10.74 22.24
C ASP A 67 -2.51 10.90 23.61
N ASP A 68 -2.54 9.86 24.47
CA ASP A 68 -1.95 9.92 25.81
C ASP A 68 -0.45 10.22 25.75
N ARG A 69 -0.03 11.24 26.50
CA ARG A 69 1.36 11.68 26.51
C ARG A 69 2.31 10.64 27.11
N GLY A 70 1.83 9.84 28.06
CA GLY A 70 2.60 8.76 28.70
C GLY A 70 2.83 7.63 27.71
N LEU A 71 1.79 7.24 26.94
CA LEU A 71 1.90 6.27 25.86
C LEU A 71 2.87 6.74 24.78
N LYS A 72 2.78 7.99 24.32
CA LYS A 72 3.70 8.56 23.33
C LYS A 72 5.17 8.54 23.82
N LYS A 73 5.42 8.80 25.10
CA LYS A 73 6.77 8.69 25.69
C LYS A 73 7.26 7.23 25.70
N ARG A 74 6.42 6.27 26.10
CA ARG A 74 6.74 4.84 26.07
C ARG A 74 6.96 4.34 24.64
N LEU A 75 6.14 4.76 23.69
CA LEU A 75 6.29 4.47 22.27
C LEU A 75 7.62 4.99 21.71
N PHE A 76 8.04 6.19 22.13
CA PHE A 76 9.34 6.75 21.76
C PHE A 76 10.49 5.93 22.35
N ALA A 77 10.40 5.52 23.61
CA ALA A 77 11.40 4.65 24.23
C ALA A 77 11.52 3.31 23.48
N LEU A 78 10.38 2.69 23.14
CA LEU A 78 10.34 1.46 22.35
C LEU A 78 10.97 1.63 20.97
N THR A 79 10.71 2.76 20.29
CA THR A 79 11.33 3.08 19.00
C THR A 79 12.86 3.15 19.11
N ARG A 80 13.38 3.75 20.17
CA ARG A 80 14.84 3.83 20.42
C ARG A 80 15.43 2.47 20.70
N GLU A 81 14.78 1.68 21.56
CA GLU A 81 15.22 0.32 21.88
C GLU A 81 15.27 -0.57 20.62
N SER A 82 14.22 -0.54 19.81
CA SER A 82 14.17 -1.32 18.56
C SER A 82 15.29 -0.94 17.61
N LYS A 83 15.62 0.36 17.52
CA LYS A 83 16.77 0.83 16.75
C LYS A 83 18.09 0.33 17.30
N ASP A 84 18.28 0.39 18.63
CA ASP A 84 19.54 -0.02 19.25
C ASP A 84 19.79 -1.53 19.04
N ILE A 85 18.73 -2.36 19.12
CA ILE A 85 18.77 -3.77 18.77
C ILE A 85 19.20 -3.96 17.31
N SER A 86 18.58 -3.23 16.37
CA SER A 86 18.93 -3.31 14.97
C SER A 86 20.37 -2.90 14.68
N ASN A 87 20.83 -1.83 15.27
CA ASN A 87 22.21 -1.37 15.11
C ASN A 87 23.24 -2.38 15.65
N HIS A 88 22.86 -3.18 16.63
CA HIS A 88 23.74 -4.19 17.22
C HIS A 88 23.85 -5.45 16.33
N TRP A 89 22.73 -5.90 15.77
CA TRP A 89 22.65 -7.17 15.07
C TRP A 89 22.92 -7.08 13.55
N GLU A 90 22.85 -5.90 12.94
CA GLU A 90 22.93 -5.75 11.50
C GLU A 90 24.17 -5.03 10.98
N ALA A 91 25.18 -5.78 10.62
CA ALA A 91 26.32 -5.28 9.84
C ALA A 91 25.86 -4.66 8.49
N LEU A 92 24.77 -5.16 7.90
CA LEU A 92 24.15 -4.64 6.65
C LEU A 92 23.62 -3.20 6.81
N PHE A 93 23.08 -2.83 7.97
CA PHE A 93 22.63 -1.46 8.24
C PHE A 93 23.79 -0.46 8.28
N ARG A 94 24.97 -0.90 8.72
CA ARG A 94 26.16 -0.06 8.77
C ARG A 94 26.74 0.18 7.38
N SER A 95 26.63 -0.81 6.47
CA SER A 95 27.18 -0.71 5.12
C SER A 95 26.32 0.10 4.16
N SER A 96 25.00 0.16 4.37
CA SER A 96 24.06 0.89 3.50
C SER A 96 23.98 2.39 3.79
N GLY A 97 24.68 2.89 4.83
CA GLY A 97 24.60 4.28 5.25
C GLY A 97 23.23 4.69 5.84
N LEU A 98 22.29 3.77 5.94
CA LEU A 98 21.01 3.95 6.58
C LEU A 98 21.20 3.94 8.10
N ARG A 99 21.49 5.10 8.67
CA ARG A 99 21.34 5.30 10.10
C ARG A 99 19.86 5.13 10.42
N GLY A 100 19.51 4.03 11.12
CA GLY A 100 18.15 3.77 11.55
C GLY A 100 17.52 5.04 12.13
N TYR A 101 16.40 5.47 11.57
CA TYR A 101 15.71 6.67 12.00
C TYR A 101 14.91 6.37 13.27
N VAL A 102 14.86 7.30 14.21
CA VAL A 102 14.02 7.24 15.40
C VAL A 102 12.93 8.31 15.28
N GLN A 103 11.66 7.87 15.24
CA GLN A 103 10.54 8.81 15.26
C GLN A 103 10.29 9.30 16.68
N ASP A 104 10.29 10.62 16.88
CA ASP A 104 9.88 11.25 18.14
C ASP A 104 8.34 11.38 18.15
N TRP A 105 7.69 10.47 18.86
CA TRP A 105 6.25 10.44 19.01
C TRP A 105 5.71 11.49 19.99
N THR A 106 6.55 11.98 20.90
CA THR A 106 6.13 12.94 21.95
C THR A 106 5.68 14.28 21.37
N HIS A 107 6.19 14.61 20.18
CA HIS A 107 5.88 15.84 19.47
C HIS A 107 5.04 15.60 18.19
N THR A 108 4.62 14.37 17.95
CA THR A 108 3.75 14.04 16.82
C THR A 108 2.29 14.34 17.18
N PRO A 109 1.60 15.27 16.47
CA PRO A 109 0.27 15.75 16.87
C PRO A 109 -0.79 14.65 16.89
N PHE A 110 -0.80 13.79 15.86
CA PHE A 110 -1.79 12.73 15.68
C PHE A 110 -1.07 11.42 15.35
N CYS A 111 -1.26 10.40 16.18
CA CYS A 111 -0.63 9.09 16.01
C CYS A 111 -1.70 8.02 15.88
N VAL A 112 -1.52 7.07 14.95
CA VAL A 112 -2.45 5.96 14.69
C VAL A 112 -1.66 4.68 14.49
N ALA A 113 -1.89 3.66 15.32
CA ALA A 113 -1.42 2.30 15.04
C ALA A 113 -2.43 1.58 14.14
N VAL A 114 -1.92 0.86 13.14
CA VAL A 114 -2.72 0.03 12.21
C VAL A 114 -2.56 -1.41 12.63
N CYS A 115 -3.64 -1.99 13.14
CA CYS A 115 -3.71 -3.37 13.60
C CYS A 115 -4.46 -4.21 12.58
N VAL A 116 -3.95 -5.41 12.29
CA VAL A 116 -4.54 -6.32 11.32
C VAL A 116 -4.75 -7.70 11.93
N ASP A 117 -5.91 -8.30 11.65
CA ASP A 117 -6.29 -9.61 12.15
C ASP A 117 -5.97 -10.70 11.11
N PRO A 118 -4.94 -11.53 11.33
CA PRO A 118 -4.64 -12.63 10.41
C PRO A 118 -5.74 -13.71 10.39
N ALA A 119 -6.58 -13.81 11.44
CA ALA A 119 -7.65 -14.79 11.49
C ALA A 119 -8.88 -14.39 10.68
N ALA A 120 -9.10 -13.08 10.48
CA ALA A 120 -10.19 -12.54 9.67
C ALA A 120 -9.94 -12.66 8.16
N ARG A 121 -8.68 -12.91 7.75
CA ARG A 121 -8.35 -13.12 6.33
C ARG A 121 -9.09 -14.34 5.76
N PRO A 122 -9.40 -14.33 4.46
CA PRO A 122 -9.86 -15.54 3.78
C PRO A 122 -8.84 -16.66 3.99
N ARG A 123 -9.30 -17.81 4.46
CA ARG A 123 -8.41 -18.97 4.66
C ARG A 123 -8.24 -19.68 3.32
N HIS A 124 -7.24 -19.27 2.55
CA HIS A 124 -6.78 -19.96 1.35
C HIS A 124 -5.52 -20.77 1.64
N VAL A 125 -5.27 -21.79 0.83
CA VAL A 125 -4.01 -22.57 0.90
C VAL A 125 -2.80 -21.72 0.51
N HIS A 126 -3.03 -20.62 -0.22
CA HIS A 126 -1.97 -19.87 -0.92
C HIS A 126 -1.88 -18.40 -0.55
N ASP A 127 -2.66 -17.90 0.42
CA ASP A 127 -2.65 -16.49 0.79
C ASP A 127 -2.26 -16.30 2.25
N ASP A 128 -1.03 -15.87 2.47
CA ASP A 128 -0.51 -15.55 3.80
C ASP A 128 -0.49 -14.05 4.11
N TRP A 129 -0.69 -13.17 3.10
CA TRP A 129 -0.42 -11.74 3.19
C TRP A 129 -1.65 -10.83 3.09
N SER A 130 -2.83 -11.33 2.76
CA SER A 130 -4.01 -10.49 2.47
C SER A 130 -4.38 -9.51 3.59
N HIS A 131 -4.23 -9.89 4.85
CA HIS A 131 -4.45 -9.01 6.01
C HIS A 131 -3.43 -7.85 6.04
N ARG A 132 -2.16 -8.12 5.74
CA ARG A 132 -1.10 -7.10 5.65
C ARG A 132 -1.32 -6.15 4.47
N LEU A 133 -1.78 -6.68 3.34
CA LEU A 133 -2.12 -5.89 2.16
C LEU A 133 -3.30 -4.96 2.44
N ALA A 134 -4.30 -5.41 3.21
CA ALA A 134 -5.42 -4.58 3.65
C ALA A 134 -4.96 -3.45 4.59
N GLY A 135 -4.08 -3.74 5.56
CA GLY A 135 -3.47 -2.74 6.44
C GLY A 135 -2.64 -1.73 5.66
N ALA A 136 -1.88 -2.19 4.66
CA ALA A 136 -1.11 -1.32 3.76
C ALA A 136 -2.03 -0.41 2.93
N ALA A 137 -3.11 -0.94 2.36
CA ALA A 137 -4.08 -0.14 1.60
C ALA A 137 -4.73 0.93 2.48
N ALA A 138 -5.12 0.59 3.72
CA ALA A 138 -5.66 1.54 4.69
C ALA A 138 -4.64 2.62 5.05
N SER A 139 -3.38 2.25 5.28
CA SER A 139 -2.28 3.17 5.55
C SER A 139 -2.03 4.13 4.39
N GLN A 140 -2.12 3.64 3.15
CA GLN A 140 -1.95 4.48 1.96
C GLN A 140 -3.10 5.46 1.79
N ASN A 141 -4.34 5.03 2.03
CA ASN A 141 -5.48 5.94 2.03
C ASN A 141 -5.34 7.05 3.08
N MET A 142 -4.85 6.73 4.30
CA MET A 142 -4.54 7.74 5.31
C MET A 142 -3.48 8.73 4.82
N ALA A 143 -2.42 8.23 4.18
CA ALA A 143 -1.32 9.07 3.69
C ALA A 143 -1.79 10.03 2.60
N LEU A 144 -2.65 9.56 1.69
CA LEU A 144 -3.21 10.37 0.63
C LEU A 144 -4.23 11.37 1.17
N ALA A 145 -5.11 10.95 2.10
CA ALA A 145 -6.06 11.86 2.76
C ALA A 145 -5.37 12.93 3.60
N ALA A 146 -4.28 12.59 4.31
CA ALA A 146 -3.45 13.58 4.98
C ALA A 146 -2.91 14.61 3.97
N ARG A 147 -2.38 14.15 2.82
CA ARG A 147 -1.89 15.04 1.76
C ARG A 147 -3.00 15.89 1.15
N TYR A 148 -4.20 15.33 0.97
CA TYR A 148 -5.40 16.05 0.53
C TYR A 148 -5.71 17.24 1.42
N HIS A 149 -5.55 17.09 2.72
CA HIS A 149 -5.79 18.14 3.72
C HIS A 149 -4.58 19.04 4.00
N GLY A 150 -3.50 18.98 3.22
CA GLY A 150 -2.29 19.75 3.47
C GLY A 150 -1.49 19.27 4.68
N LEU A 151 -1.80 18.08 5.21
CA LEU A 151 -1.02 17.40 6.24
C LEU A 151 0.06 16.51 5.61
N ALA A 152 0.97 16.06 6.44
CA ALA A 152 1.99 15.08 6.08
C ALA A 152 1.95 13.89 7.01
N MET A 153 2.50 12.76 6.54
CA MET A 153 2.51 11.51 7.30
C MET A 153 3.89 10.83 7.25
N VAL A 154 4.24 10.19 8.35
CA VAL A 154 5.27 9.14 8.43
C VAL A 154 4.61 7.82 8.80
N MET A 155 5.02 6.73 8.16
CA MET A 155 4.77 5.37 8.58
C MET A 155 6.06 4.81 9.19
N TYR A 156 5.96 4.25 10.38
CA TYR A 156 7.06 3.61 11.08
C TYR A 156 6.68 2.18 11.43
N THR A 157 7.44 1.22 10.94
CA THR A 157 7.15 -0.21 11.05
C THR A 157 8.11 -0.96 11.97
N HIS A 158 9.22 -0.32 12.34
CA HIS A 158 10.34 -0.96 13.02
C HIS A 158 10.16 -0.97 14.54
N PHE A 159 9.31 -1.86 15.05
CA PHE A 159 9.05 -2.08 16.48
C PHE A 159 9.16 -3.56 16.84
N SER A 160 9.54 -3.86 18.08
CA SER A 160 9.22 -5.16 18.68
C SER A 160 7.70 -5.32 18.71
N GLN A 161 7.18 -6.27 17.92
CA GLN A 161 5.75 -6.53 17.81
C GLN A 161 5.13 -6.85 19.19
N GLU A 162 5.78 -7.72 19.95
CA GLU A 162 5.34 -8.11 21.28
C GLU A 162 5.19 -6.91 22.21
N LYS A 163 6.24 -6.06 22.32
CA LYS A 163 6.23 -4.89 23.20
C LYS A 163 5.24 -3.82 22.74
N LEU A 164 5.06 -3.66 21.43
CA LEU A 164 4.08 -2.72 20.89
C LEU A 164 2.65 -3.17 21.17
N LYS A 165 2.36 -4.48 20.98
CA LYS A 165 1.07 -5.07 21.32
C LYS A 165 0.75 -4.90 22.81
N GLN A 166 1.70 -5.21 23.69
CA GLN A 166 1.56 -5.00 25.14
C GLN A 166 1.32 -3.54 25.51
N LEU A 167 2.01 -2.60 24.81
CA LEU A 167 1.86 -1.17 25.07
C LEU A 167 0.46 -0.64 24.74
N LEU A 168 -0.17 -1.21 23.71
CA LEU A 168 -1.45 -0.75 23.14
C LEU A 168 -2.62 -1.72 23.46
N ASP A 169 -2.41 -2.72 24.28
CA ASP A 169 -3.38 -3.79 24.60
C ASP A 169 -3.94 -4.49 23.34
N VAL A 170 -3.12 -4.59 22.28
CA VAL A 170 -3.52 -5.31 21.05
C VAL A 170 -3.46 -6.81 21.32
N PRO A 171 -4.51 -7.59 20.94
CA PRO A 171 -4.50 -9.04 21.11
C PRO A 171 -3.25 -9.68 20.50
N PHE A 172 -2.70 -10.68 21.16
CA PHE A 172 -1.40 -11.27 20.79
C PHE A 172 -1.42 -11.88 19.39
N GLU A 173 -2.56 -12.45 18.98
CA GLU A 173 -2.79 -13.04 17.66
C GLU A 173 -2.91 -12.02 16.53
N TRP A 174 -3.11 -10.75 16.83
CA TRP A 174 -3.13 -9.67 15.83
C TRP A 174 -1.71 -9.22 15.47
N ASP A 175 -1.56 -8.62 14.30
CA ASP A 175 -0.33 -7.92 13.91
C ASP A 175 -0.52 -6.41 13.96
N VAL A 176 0.58 -5.68 14.17
CA VAL A 176 0.61 -4.24 14.02
C VAL A 176 1.52 -3.88 12.84
N ASP A 177 0.91 -3.46 11.72
CA ASP A 177 1.64 -3.13 10.47
C ASP A 177 2.52 -1.90 10.62
N GLY A 178 2.19 -1.03 11.55
CA GLY A 178 3.00 0.15 11.87
C GLY A 178 2.23 1.21 12.63
N VAL A 179 2.96 2.26 13.01
CA VAL A 179 2.40 3.47 13.62
C VAL A 179 2.57 4.63 12.65
N MET A 180 1.46 5.34 12.41
CA MET A 180 1.40 6.51 11.57
C MET A 180 1.52 7.77 12.42
N GLY A 181 2.46 8.65 12.07
CA GLY A 181 2.53 10.00 12.63
C GLY A 181 2.02 11.00 11.61
N ILE A 182 1.04 11.83 11.98
CA ILE A 182 0.37 12.75 11.08
C ILE A 182 0.35 14.16 11.69
N GLY A 183 0.57 15.17 10.87
CA GLY A 183 0.57 16.55 11.31
C GLY A 183 0.93 17.51 10.20
N VAL A 184 0.97 18.79 10.52
CA VAL A 184 1.51 19.81 9.62
C VAL A 184 3.01 19.68 9.63
N PRO A 185 3.67 19.51 8.45
CA PRO A 185 5.11 19.35 8.40
C PRO A 185 5.82 20.63 8.85
N ASP A 186 6.85 20.49 9.68
CA ASP A 186 7.74 21.60 10.06
C ASP A 186 8.80 21.80 8.97
N LEU A 187 8.53 22.70 8.04
CA LEU A 187 9.41 22.95 6.89
C LEU A 187 10.78 23.55 7.29
N THR A 188 10.88 24.13 8.47
CA THR A 188 12.15 24.71 8.94
C THR A 188 13.19 23.65 9.35
N ARG A 189 12.74 22.41 9.58
CA ARG A 189 13.55 21.28 10.06
C ARG A 189 13.68 20.16 9.03
N ILE A 190 13.33 20.41 7.77
CA ILE A 190 13.40 19.40 6.70
C ILE A 190 14.80 19.35 6.12
N ASN A 191 15.32 18.13 5.93
CA ASN A 191 16.49 17.94 5.09
C ASN A 191 16.10 18.23 3.62
N PRO A 192 16.74 19.23 2.96
CA PRO A 192 16.41 19.59 1.57
C PRO A 192 16.46 18.42 0.59
N ARG A 193 17.30 17.41 0.83
CA ARG A 193 17.38 16.19 0.01
C ARG A 193 16.10 15.35 0.00
N VAL A 194 15.24 15.48 1.02
CA VAL A 194 13.93 14.79 1.04
C VAL A 194 12.97 15.40 0.01
N LEU A 195 13.25 16.62 -0.43
CA LEU A 195 12.41 17.36 -1.35
C LEU A 195 12.79 17.15 -2.82
N ASP A 196 13.98 16.61 -3.07
CA ASP A 196 14.42 16.30 -4.44
C ASP A 196 13.96 14.89 -4.87
N ALA A 197 12.81 14.88 -5.53
CA ALA A 197 12.19 13.64 -5.98
C ALA A 197 12.99 12.93 -7.09
N SER A 198 13.79 13.66 -7.87
CA SER A 198 14.56 13.08 -8.97
C SER A 198 15.68 12.15 -8.49
N LEU A 199 16.14 12.34 -7.24
CA LEU A 199 17.19 11.53 -6.62
C LEU A 199 16.63 10.27 -5.91
N ILE A 200 15.30 10.08 -5.87
CA ILE A 200 14.67 9.22 -4.89
C ILE A 200 13.88 8.07 -5.51
N ARG A 201 13.55 8.10 -6.81
CA ARG A 201 12.73 7.07 -7.47
C ARG A 201 13.46 6.39 -8.61
N LEU A 202 13.39 5.06 -8.64
CA LEU A 202 13.74 4.28 -9.81
C LEU A 202 12.82 4.69 -10.96
N SER A 203 13.35 4.71 -12.17
CA SER A 203 12.55 4.97 -13.38
C SER A 203 11.56 3.83 -13.63
N LEU A 204 10.50 4.07 -14.39
CA LEU A 204 9.60 3.00 -14.81
C LEU A 204 10.34 1.95 -15.64
N GLY A 205 11.36 2.33 -16.42
CA GLY A 205 12.19 1.37 -17.15
C GLY A 205 12.98 0.40 -16.27
N GLU A 206 13.27 0.78 -14.99
CA GLU A 206 13.91 -0.11 -14.01
C GLU A 206 12.88 -0.94 -13.21
N LEU A 207 11.62 -0.52 -13.19
CA LEU A 207 10.56 -1.13 -12.38
C LEU A 207 9.66 -2.07 -13.18
N VAL A 208 9.49 -1.84 -14.49
CA VAL A 208 8.48 -2.48 -15.31
C VAL A 208 9.14 -3.44 -16.30
N SER A 209 8.63 -4.66 -16.33
CA SER A 209 8.96 -5.69 -17.33
C SER A 209 7.74 -6.02 -18.17
N SER A 210 7.93 -6.52 -19.39
CA SER A 210 6.86 -6.95 -20.29
C SER A 210 6.82 -8.46 -20.38
N GLU A 211 5.67 -9.06 -20.14
CA GLU A 211 5.37 -10.49 -20.23
C GLU A 211 6.17 -11.38 -19.26
N ARG A 212 7.45 -11.11 -19.02
CA ARG A 212 8.31 -11.83 -18.08
C ARG A 212 9.18 -10.86 -17.31
N TYR A 213 9.52 -11.20 -16.07
CA TYR A 213 10.46 -10.41 -15.29
C TYR A 213 11.83 -10.37 -15.98
N GLY A 214 12.38 -9.17 -16.14
CA GLY A 214 13.64 -8.92 -16.83
C GLY A 214 13.49 -8.56 -18.31
N ASP A 215 12.38 -8.90 -18.96
CA ASP A 215 12.12 -8.45 -20.33
C ASP A 215 11.81 -6.94 -20.35
N PRO A 216 12.46 -6.15 -21.24
CA PRO A 216 12.26 -4.70 -21.25
C PRO A 216 10.83 -4.34 -21.63
N ALA A 217 10.24 -3.45 -20.87
CA ALA A 217 8.91 -2.92 -21.21
C ALA A 217 8.99 -1.95 -22.39
N PRO A 218 7.92 -1.88 -23.21
CA PRO A 218 7.81 -0.89 -24.29
C PRO A 218 7.97 0.53 -23.79
N LYS A 219 8.59 1.40 -24.61
CA LYS A 219 8.85 2.80 -24.25
C LYS A 219 7.61 3.58 -23.88
N GLU A 220 6.48 3.28 -24.53
CA GLU A 220 5.19 3.88 -24.23
C GLU A 220 4.67 3.58 -22.82
N LEU A 221 5.23 2.59 -22.11
CA LEU A 221 4.94 2.29 -20.72
C LEU A 221 5.97 2.86 -19.74
N THR A 222 7.09 3.39 -20.21
CA THR A 222 8.23 3.74 -19.37
C THR A 222 8.75 5.16 -19.55
N GLU A 223 8.44 5.81 -20.67
CA GLU A 223 8.83 7.20 -20.94
C GLU A 223 7.79 8.19 -20.43
N ASP A 224 8.24 9.27 -19.78
CA ASP A 224 7.36 10.34 -19.28
C ASP A 224 6.56 11.02 -20.40
N ARG A 225 5.29 11.32 -20.11
CA ARG A 225 4.33 11.96 -21.01
C ARG A 225 3.72 13.21 -20.36
N GLU A 226 3.48 14.23 -21.18
CA GLU A 226 3.07 15.55 -20.67
C GLU A 226 1.56 15.72 -20.44
N THR A 227 0.71 15.03 -21.19
CA THR A 227 -0.74 15.27 -21.15
C THR A 227 -1.51 14.06 -20.69
N LEU A 228 -2.08 14.19 -19.53
CA LEU A 228 -2.90 13.17 -18.92
C LEU A 228 -4.33 13.69 -18.71
N PRO A 229 -5.35 12.84 -18.86
CA PRO A 229 -6.73 13.26 -18.63
C PRO A 229 -6.93 13.77 -17.20
N ALA A 230 -7.93 14.62 -17.00
CA ALA A 230 -8.34 15.05 -15.67
C ALA A 230 -8.81 13.84 -14.84
N VAL A 231 -8.48 13.84 -13.56
CA VAL A 231 -8.91 12.81 -12.61
C VAL A 231 -9.79 13.40 -11.51
N PRO A 232 -10.68 12.61 -10.90
CA PRO A 232 -11.62 13.08 -9.90
C PRO A 232 -10.93 13.49 -8.60
N ASP A 233 -11.70 14.16 -7.75
CA ASP A 233 -11.37 14.43 -6.35
C ASP A 233 -10.97 13.15 -5.62
N LEU A 234 -9.93 13.26 -4.80
CA LEU A 234 -9.34 12.12 -4.10
C LEU A 234 -10.33 11.41 -3.17
N MET A 235 -11.08 12.18 -2.35
CA MET A 235 -12.00 11.57 -1.37
C MET A 235 -13.19 10.92 -2.08
N THR A 236 -13.63 11.47 -3.20
CA THR A 236 -14.62 10.87 -4.08
C THR A 236 -14.10 9.55 -4.65
N ALA A 237 -12.87 9.51 -5.15
CA ALA A 237 -12.26 8.30 -5.67
C ALA A 237 -12.09 7.22 -4.59
N ILE A 238 -11.61 7.57 -3.39
CA ILE A 238 -11.48 6.65 -2.26
C ILE A 238 -12.82 6.00 -1.90
N ARG A 239 -13.88 6.78 -1.79
CA ARG A 239 -15.23 6.29 -1.46
C ARG A 239 -15.88 5.55 -2.63
N GLY A 240 -15.54 5.92 -3.86
CA GLY A 240 -16.01 5.32 -5.10
C GLY A 240 -15.33 4.01 -5.46
N LEU A 241 -14.15 3.73 -4.92
CA LEU A 241 -13.34 2.55 -5.26
C LEU A 241 -14.12 1.24 -5.08
N ARG A 242 -14.09 0.38 -6.10
CA ARG A 242 -14.69 -0.96 -6.08
C ARG A 242 -13.72 -1.99 -6.63
N ALA A 243 -13.78 -3.20 -6.08
CA ALA A 243 -13.16 -4.34 -6.74
C ALA A 243 -13.93 -4.67 -8.02
N THR A 244 -13.21 -4.96 -9.09
CA THR A 244 -13.78 -5.31 -10.39
C THR A 244 -13.22 -6.64 -10.85
N THR A 245 -14.11 -7.59 -11.12
CA THR A 245 -13.78 -8.93 -11.62
C THR A 245 -14.40 -9.20 -12.99
N ARG A 246 -15.34 -8.34 -13.42
CA ARG A 246 -16.00 -8.45 -14.72
C ARG A 246 -15.67 -7.25 -15.60
N PHE A 247 -15.14 -7.52 -16.78
CA PHE A 247 -14.64 -6.52 -17.71
C PHE A 247 -15.38 -6.60 -19.06
N THR A 248 -15.50 -5.45 -19.71
CA THR A 248 -15.93 -5.39 -21.11
C THR A 248 -14.76 -5.77 -22.03
N GLU A 249 -15.04 -5.93 -23.31
CA GLU A 249 -14.00 -6.19 -24.34
C GLU A 249 -13.27 -4.91 -24.81
N ALA A 250 -13.57 -3.77 -24.20
CA ALA A 250 -12.95 -2.50 -24.55
C ALA A 250 -11.44 -2.52 -24.24
N THR A 251 -10.66 -1.95 -25.15
CA THR A 251 -9.22 -1.80 -24.97
C THR A 251 -8.90 -0.74 -23.91
N VAL A 252 -7.81 -0.92 -23.20
CA VAL A 252 -7.27 0.08 -22.27
C VAL A 252 -6.22 0.93 -22.99
N PRO A 253 -6.38 2.26 -23.03
CA PRO A 253 -5.37 3.15 -23.57
C PRO A 253 -4.02 2.96 -22.89
N VAL A 254 -2.95 2.96 -23.66
CA VAL A 254 -1.59 2.76 -23.12
C VAL A 254 -1.20 3.85 -22.11
N ASP A 255 -1.69 5.07 -22.30
CA ASP A 255 -1.46 6.19 -21.37
C ASP A 255 -2.11 5.97 -20.00
N HIS A 256 -3.24 5.29 -19.96
CA HIS A 256 -3.89 4.91 -18.70
C HIS A 256 -3.09 3.82 -17.96
N VAL A 257 -2.53 2.84 -18.69
CA VAL A 257 -1.64 1.83 -18.09
C VAL A 257 -0.37 2.49 -17.54
N PHE A 258 0.20 3.43 -18.30
CA PHE A 258 1.35 4.22 -17.85
C PHE A 258 1.04 4.97 -16.54
N ASP A 259 -0.11 5.64 -16.44
CA ASP A 259 -0.51 6.37 -15.23
C ASP A 259 -0.69 5.44 -14.02
N VAL A 260 -1.27 4.27 -14.23
CA VAL A 260 -1.42 3.25 -13.17
C VAL A 260 -0.05 2.79 -12.68
N LEU A 261 0.88 2.49 -13.58
CA LEU A 261 2.26 2.10 -13.23
C LEU A 261 3.01 3.23 -12.51
N ARG A 262 2.85 4.46 -13.00
CA ARG A 262 3.44 5.65 -12.38
C ARG A 262 2.89 5.88 -10.96
N ALA A 263 1.61 5.63 -10.73
CA ALA A 263 1.05 5.69 -9.38
C ALA A 263 1.71 4.67 -8.44
N GLY A 264 1.95 3.46 -8.90
CA GLY A 264 2.71 2.43 -8.17
C GLY A 264 4.15 2.88 -7.87
N GLN A 265 4.87 3.43 -8.85
CA GLN A 265 6.22 3.98 -8.71
C GLN A 265 6.33 5.00 -7.56
N TRP A 266 5.30 5.81 -7.35
CA TRP A 266 5.29 6.87 -6.33
C TRP A 266 4.82 6.40 -4.94
N SER A 267 4.55 5.10 -4.76
CA SER A 267 4.24 4.55 -3.44
C SER A 267 5.44 4.67 -2.49
N PRO A 268 5.21 4.85 -1.19
CA PRO A 268 6.30 4.78 -0.21
C PRO A 268 6.78 3.34 -0.03
N SER A 269 8.02 3.19 0.43
CA SER A 269 8.57 1.92 0.90
C SER A 269 9.49 2.15 2.11
N ALA A 270 9.67 1.15 2.94
CA ALA A 270 10.59 1.22 4.08
C ALA A 270 11.98 1.64 3.58
N GLY A 271 12.61 2.61 4.26
CA GLY A 271 13.91 3.13 3.87
C GLY A 271 14.03 3.65 2.43
N ASN A 272 12.94 3.73 1.68
CA ASN A 272 12.90 3.99 0.23
C ASN A 272 13.64 2.92 -0.60
N PHE A 273 13.66 1.68 -0.13
CA PHE A 273 14.33 0.58 -0.84
C PHE A 273 13.66 0.17 -2.15
N GLN A 274 12.41 0.56 -2.37
CA GLN A 274 11.64 0.31 -3.60
C GLN A 274 11.69 -1.17 -4.01
N PRO A 275 11.17 -2.08 -3.16
CA PRO A 275 11.26 -3.52 -3.38
C PRO A 275 10.41 -4.03 -4.54
N VAL A 276 9.38 -3.27 -4.94
CA VAL A 276 8.33 -3.73 -5.86
C VAL A 276 8.79 -3.62 -7.32
N ARG A 277 8.45 -4.64 -8.11
CA ARG A 277 8.57 -4.66 -9.57
C ARG A 277 7.23 -5.04 -10.18
N TYR A 278 7.02 -4.62 -11.40
CA TYR A 278 5.78 -4.81 -12.15
C TYR A 278 6.05 -5.62 -13.40
N VAL A 279 5.27 -6.69 -13.64
CA VAL A 279 5.28 -7.41 -14.91
C VAL A 279 3.94 -7.19 -15.59
N VAL A 280 3.95 -6.52 -16.73
CA VAL A 280 2.76 -6.21 -17.52
C VAL A 280 2.51 -7.32 -18.53
N LEU A 281 1.34 -7.95 -18.43
CA LEU A 281 0.92 -9.06 -19.27
C LEU A 281 -0.19 -8.59 -20.21
N ARG A 282 0.02 -8.75 -21.51
CA ARG A 282 -0.94 -8.43 -22.59
C ARG A 282 -1.07 -9.58 -23.60
N ASP A 283 -0.11 -10.50 -23.58
CA ASP A 283 -0.13 -11.68 -24.44
C ASP A 283 -1.32 -12.57 -24.11
N ARG A 284 -2.12 -12.89 -25.12
CA ARG A 284 -3.36 -13.67 -24.94
C ARG A 284 -3.11 -15.10 -24.44
N GLN A 285 -1.98 -15.71 -24.80
CA GLN A 285 -1.64 -17.05 -24.33
C GLN A 285 -1.27 -17.01 -22.85
N ARG A 286 -0.56 -15.96 -22.39
CA ARG A 286 -0.23 -15.79 -20.98
C ARG A 286 -1.47 -15.47 -20.14
N LEU A 287 -2.37 -14.64 -20.64
CA LEU A 287 -3.64 -14.37 -19.95
C LEU A 287 -4.52 -15.63 -19.87
N ALA A 288 -4.51 -16.48 -20.91
CA ALA A 288 -5.17 -17.78 -20.85
C ALA A 288 -4.49 -18.75 -19.87
N ALA A 289 -3.17 -18.71 -19.75
CA ALA A 289 -2.44 -19.47 -18.74
C ALA A 289 -2.77 -18.99 -17.31
N LEU A 290 -2.88 -17.66 -17.08
CA LEU A 290 -3.36 -17.12 -15.80
C LEU A 290 -4.78 -17.61 -15.48
N ASP A 291 -5.68 -17.67 -16.46
CA ASP A 291 -7.03 -18.16 -16.27
C ASP A 291 -7.05 -19.64 -15.83
N ALA A 292 -6.19 -20.47 -16.43
CA ALA A 292 -6.04 -21.86 -16.03
C ALA A 292 -5.46 -21.99 -14.59
N LEU A 293 -4.45 -21.19 -14.25
CA LEU A 293 -3.87 -21.16 -12.90
C LEU A 293 -4.85 -20.66 -11.85
N ALA A 294 -5.69 -19.67 -12.17
CA ALA A 294 -6.73 -19.17 -11.28
C ALA A 294 -7.75 -20.28 -10.95
N ARG A 295 -8.21 -21.01 -11.97
CA ARG A 295 -9.11 -22.16 -11.76
C ARG A 295 -8.46 -23.24 -10.92
N GLU A 296 -7.23 -23.61 -11.22
CA GLU A 296 -6.50 -24.61 -10.45
C GLU A 296 -6.35 -24.18 -8.99
N SER A 297 -6.00 -22.91 -8.74
CA SER A 297 -5.87 -22.37 -7.37
C SER A 297 -7.20 -22.43 -6.60
N ALA A 298 -8.31 -22.13 -7.29
CA ALA A 298 -9.65 -22.23 -6.71
C ALA A 298 -10.03 -23.69 -6.39
N GLU A 299 -9.73 -24.64 -7.28
CA GLU A 299 -10.00 -26.07 -7.09
C GLU A 299 -9.20 -26.61 -5.88
N VAL A 300 -7.92 -26.28 -5.77
CA VAL A 300 -7.08 -26.68 -4.62
C VAL A 300 -7.66 -26.12 -3.32
N SER A 301 -8.03 -24.84 -3.27
CA SER A 301 -8.63 -24.27 -2.06
C SER A 301 -9.99 -24.87 -1.74
N ALA A 302 -10.82 -25.16 -2.73
CA ALA A 302 -12.11 -25.81 -2.54
C ALA A 302 -11.97 -27.24 -1.96
N HIS A 303 -10.88 -27.93 -2.27
CA HIS A 303 -10.57 -29.23 -1.69
C HIS A 303 -10.33 -29.15 -0.17
N TRP A 304 -9.55 -28.17 0.28
CA TRP A 304 -9.16 -28.01 1.68
C TRP A 304 -10.19 -27.23 2.51
N PHE A 305 -10.92 -26.32 1.89
CA PHE A 305 -11.88 -25.44 2.57
C PHE A 305 -13.28 -25.56 1.96
N PRO A 306 -14.20 -26.33 2.58
CA PRO A 306 -15.54 -26.59 2.06
C PRO A 306 -16.35 -25.34 1.68
N ARG A 307 -16.09 -24.19 2.31
CA ARG A 307 -16.77 -22.92 2.00
C ARG A 307 -16.49 -22.42 0.58
N TYR A 308 -15.40 -22.87 -0.07
CA TYR A 308 -15.06 -22.51 -1.45
C TYR A 308 -15.56 -23.51 -2.49
N ARG A 309 -16.30 -24.57 -2.09
CA ARG A 309 -16.80 -25.63 -3.01
C ARG A 309 -17.88 -25.14 -3.93
N ALA A 310 -18.37 -24.06 -4.03
CA ALA A 310 -19.45 -23.64 -4.92
C ALA A 310 -19.10 -22.45 -5.82
N GLY A 311 -17.83 -22.30 -6.19
CA GLY A 311 -17.39 -21.15 -6.99
C GLY A 311 -17.37 -19.85 -6.19
N ALA A 312 -17.16 -19.96 -4.88
CA ALA A 312 -17.16 -18.82 -3.96
C ALA A 312 -15.96 -17.87 -4.16
N ILE A 313 -14.95 -18.29 -4.92
CA ILE A 313 -13.81 -17.42 -5.27
C ILE A 313 -14.13 -16.78 -6.63
N ASP A 314 -14.45 -15.50 -6.59
CA ASP A 314 -14.77 -14.73 -7.79
C ASP A 314 -13.49 -14.23 -8.46
N HIS A 315 -12.89 -15.09 -9.28
CA HIS A 315 -11.76 -14.70 -10.11
C HIS A 315 -12.22 -13.92 -11.34
N PRO A 316 -11.39 -12.96 -11.83
CA PRO A 316 -11.58 -12.38 -13.15
C PRO A 316 -11.55 -13.45 -14.25
N GLU A 317 -12.33 -13.27 -15.30
CA GLU A 317 -12.17 -14.02 -16.56
C GLU A 317 -10.92 -13.49 -17.27
N TRP A 318 -9.73 -14.04 -16.94
CA TRP A 318 -8.43 -13.51 -17.40
C TRP A 318 -8.31 -13.47 -18.92
N THR A 319 -9.01 -14.34 -19.63
CA THR A 319 -9.07 -14.31 -21.10
C THR A 319 -9.75 -13.06 -21.66
N ARG A 320 -10.58 -12.38 -20.87
CA ARG A 320 -11.24 -11.12 -21.21
C ARG A 320 -10.53 -9.89 -20.69
N VAL A 321 -9.60 -10.06 -19.77
CA VAL A 321 -8.79 -8.96 -19.23
C VAL A 321 -7.86 -8.42 -20.32
N PRO A 322 -7.90 -7.12 -20.65
CA PRO A 322 -7.03 -6.57 -21.68
C PRO A 322 -5.57 -6.41 -21.22
N VAL A 323 -5.36 -6.15 -19.94
CA VAL A 323 -4.04 -5.98 -19.31
C VAL A 323 -4.06 -6.57 -17.91
N ALA A 324 -3.06 -7.37 -17.56
CA ALA A 324 -2.80 -7.76 -16.18
C ALA A 324 -1.43 -7.23 -15.72
N ILE A 325 -1.32 -6.81 -14.46
CA ILE A 325 -0.07 -6.31 -13.88
C ILE A 325 0.24 -7.17 -12.66
N ALA A 326 1.27 -8.00 -12.74
CA ALA A 326 1.78 -8.73 -11.59
C ALA A 326 2.71 -7.82 -10.78
N LEU A 327 2.49 -7.77 -9.47
CA LEU A 327 3.33 -7.09 -8.49
C LEU A 327 4.16 -8.14 -7.77
N ILE A 328 5.47 -8.05 -7.88
CA ILE A 328 6.43 -8.91 -7.19
C ILE A 328 7.32 -8.06 -6.30
N ALA A 329 7.75 -8.59 -5.17
CA ALA A 329 8.53 -7.86 -4.20
C ALA A 329 9.82 -8.60 -3.81
N ASP A 330 10.94 -7.89 -3.84
CA ASP A 330 12.25 -8.35 -3.43
C ASP A 330 12.38 -8.28 -1.89
N PRO A 331 12.40 -9.41 -1.16
CA PRO A 331 12.48 -9.41 0.29
C PRO A 331 13.82 -8.86 0.80
N THR A 332 14.88 -8.89 0.00
CA THR A 332 16.18 -8.33 0.39
C THR A 332 16.15 -6.79 0.46
N LYS A 333 15.16 -6.17 -0.15
CA LYS A 333 14.91 -4.72 -0.13
C LYS A 333 13.78 -4.31 0.83
N GLY A 334 13.43 -5.16 1.75
CA GLY A 334 12.39 -4.85 2.75
C GLY A 334 12.87 -4.09 3.98
N GLY A 335 14.17 -3.93 4.16
CA GLY A 335 14.77 -3.50 5.42
C GLY A 335 14.97 -4.68 6.38
N PRO A 336 15.55 -4.46 7.55
CA PRO A 336 15.77 -5.54 8.51
C PRO A 336 14.46 -6.12 9.02
N HIS A 337 14.33 -7.42 8.94
CA HIS A 337 13.16 -8.17 9.42
C HIS A 337 13.36 -8.73 10.84
N ILE A 338 14.06 -8.00 11.71
CA ILE A 338 14.39 -8.45 13.07
C ILE A 338 13.13 -8.73 13.89
N HIS A 339 12.05 -8.05 13.57
CA HIS A 339 10.78 -8.13 14.28
C HIS A 339 9.66 -8.78 13.45
N GLY A 340 10.00 -9.48 12.37
CA GLY A 340 9.02 -10.14 11.50
C GLY A 340 8.23 -9.18 10.58
N GLU A 341 8.79 -7.98 10.34
CA GLU A 341 8.14 -7.02 9.44
C GLU A 341 8.23 -7.49 7.98
N ALA A 342 7.10 -7.74 7.36
CA ALA A 342 7.00 -8.00 5.92
C ALA A 342 6.97 -6.69 5.13
N THR A 343 7.97 -5.81 5.33
CA THR A 343 7.94 -4.44 4.81
C THR A 343 7.98 -4.36 3.28
N HIS A 344 8.54 -5.36 2.60
CA HIS A 344 8.50 -5.49 1.15
C HIS A 344 7.07 -5.78 0.65
N VAL A 345 6.33 -6.66 1.34
CA VAL A 345 4.91 -6.96 1.04
C VAL A 345 4.03 -5.75 1.36
N ILE A 346 4.24 -5.10 2.53
CA ILE A 346 3.56 -3.84 2.87
C ILE A 346 3.81 -2.80 1.77
N GLY A 347 5.05 -2.67 1.28
CA GLY A 347 5.40 -1.82 0.13
C GLY A 347 4.60 -2.17 -1.12
N GLY A 348 4.38 -3.45 -1.38
CA GLY A 348 3.53 -3.96 -2.45
C GLY A 348 2.06 -3.54 -2.30
N GLY A 349 1.50 -3.66 -1.10
CA GLY A 349 0.14 -3.22 -0.80
C GLY A 349 -0.05 -1.71 -0.94
N LEU A 350 0.93 -0.91 -0.49
CA LEU A 350 0.93 0.55 -0.69
C LEU A 350 0.95 0.91 -2.19
N ALA A 351 1.75 0.19 -2.99
CA ALA A 351 1.80 0.39 -4.44
C ALA A 351 0.50 -0.02 -5.12
N ALA A 352 -0.04 -1.20 -4.79
CA ALA A 352 -1.31 -1.69 -5.32
C ALA A 352 -2.44 -0.71 -5.05
N GLN A 353 -2.52 -0.10 -3.84
CA GLN A 353 -3.55 0.86 -3.51
C GLN A 353 -3.45 2.15 -4.34
N ASN A 354 -2.23 2.66 -4.58
CA ASN A 354 -2.03 3.80 -5.48
C ASN A 354 -2.50 3.47 -6.90
N MET A 355 -2.11 2.29 -7.40
CA MET A 355 -2.49 1.82 -8.75
C MET A 355 -4.00 1.65 -8.87
N TRP A 356 -4.64 1.11 -7.83
CA TRP A 356 -6.08 0.89 -7.80
C TRP A 356 -6.87 2.21 -7.82
N LEU A 357 -6.46 3.18 -7.00
CA LEU A 357 -7.05 4.51 -7.00
C LEU A 357 -6.86 5.23 -8.34
N MET A 358 -5.68 5.10 -8.95
CA MET A 358 -5.43 5.71 -10.26
C MET A 358 -6.25 5.04 -11.37
N ALA A 359 -6.33 3.72 -11.40
CA ALA A 359 -7.17 2.99 -12.36
C ALA A 359 -8.64 3.44 -12.22
N HIS A 360 -9.17 3.47 -10.98
CA HIS A 360 -10.53 3.93 -10.73
C HIS A 360 -10.75 5.39 -11.18
N ALA A 361 -9.79 6.26 -10.91
CA ALA A 361 -9.83 7.67 -11.30
C ALA A 361 -9.82 7.87 -12.82
N LEU A 362 -9.27 6.93 -13.58
CA LEU A 362 -9.28 6.90 -15.04
C LEU A 362 -10.49 6.18 -15.65
N GLY A 363 -11.48 5.80 -14.83
CA GLY A 363 -12.67 5.06 -15.27
C GLY A 363 -12.40 3.57 -15.53
N LEU A 364 -11.25 3.05 -15.09
CA LEU A 364 -10.91 1.64 -15.18
C LEU A 364 -11.30 0.90 -13.91
N GLY A 365 -11.61 -0.39 -14.08
CA GLY A 365 -11.79 -1.34 -12.99
C GLY A 365 -10.52 -2.15 -12.76
N THR A 366 -10.29 -2.52 -11.52
CA THR A 366 -9.24 -3.45 -11.11
C THR A 366 -9.56 -4.08 -9.75
N THR A 367 -8.81 -5.07 -9.38
CA THR A 367 -8.73 -5.65 -8.03
C THR A 367 -7.31 -6.17 -7.82
N LEU A 368 -6.94 -6.53 -6.60
CA LEU A 368 -5.68 -7.25 -6.34
C LEU A 368 -6.03 -8.71 -6.05
N VAL A 369 -5.71 -9.61 -6.97
CA VAL A 369 -5.91 -11.05 -6.80
C VAL A 369 -4.65 -11.62 -6.15
N THR A 370 -4.81 -12.18 -4.95
CA THR A 370 -3.73 -12.78 -4.15
C THR A 370 -3.82 -14.30 -4.08
N HIS A 371 -4.94 -14.85 -4.46
CA HIS A 371 -5.23 -16.27 -4.38
C HIS A 371 -4.63 -17.07 -5.54
N TRP A 372 -3.35 -17.45 -5.41
CA TRP A 372 -2.60 -18.16 -6.43
C TRP A 372 -1.81 -19.34 -5.87
N ILE A 373 -1.60 -20.38 -6.68
CA ILE A 373 -0.46 -21.28 -6.49
C ILE A 373 0.79 -20.51 -6.91
N GLU A 374 1.38 -19.79 -5.97
CA GLU A 374 2.40 -18.76 -6.22
C GLU A 374 3.56 -19.27 -7.09
N GLU A 375 4.09 -20.46 -6.81
CA GLU A 375 5.20 -21.03 -7.55
C GLU A 375 4.90 -21.20 -9.05
N LYS A 376 3.65 -21.52 -9.42
CA LYS A 376 3.26 -21.64 -10.81
C LYS A 376 3.17 -20.30 -11.52
N VAL A 377 2.68 -19.28 -10.81
CA VAL A 377 2.67 -17.93 -11.35
C VAL A 377 4.07 -17.38 -11.49
N LYS A 378 4.97 -17.61 -10.51
CA LYS A 378 6.39 -17.23 -10.60
C LYS A 378 7.06 -17.82 -11.83
N VAL A 379 6.79 -19.09 -12.12
CA VAL A 379 7.29 -19.75 -13.35
C VAL A 379 6.73 -19.09 -14.61
N LEU A 380 5.42 -18.77 -14.63
CA LEU A 380 4.79 -18.13 -15.79
C LEU A 380 5.42 -16.77 -16.14
N ILE A 381 5.80 -15.98 -15.13
CA ILE A 381 6.34 -14.64 -15.31
C ILE A 381 7.86 -14.54 -15.12
N ASP A 382 8.57 -15.65 -15.02
CA ASP A 382 10.01 -15.74 -14.74
C ASP A 382 10.44 -14.94 -13.49
N CYS A 383 9.60 -14.93 -12.45
CA CYS A 383 9.90 -14.27 -11.17
C CYS A 383 11.01 -15.03 -10.43
N PRO A 384 12.00 -14.35 -9.80
CA PRO A 384 12.96 -15.00 -8.91
C PRO A 384 12.26 -15.82 -7.81
N ARG A 385 12.76 -17.02 -7.51
CA ARG A 385 12.13 -17.96 -6.57
C ARG A 385 12.02 -17.41 -5.16
N ASP A 386 13.00 -16.62 -4.75
CA ASP A 386 13.11 -16.00 -3.42
C ASP A 386 12.35 -14.69 -3.28
N TRP A 387 11.68 -14.23 -4.35
CA TRP A 387 10.81 -13.05 -4.30
C TRP A 387 9.35 -13.45 -4.03
N ASP A 388 8.60 -12.56 -3.40
CA ASP A 388 7.19 -12.78 -3.11
C ASP A 388 6.28 -12.23 -4.21
N LEU A 389 5.23 -12.97 -4.55
CA LEU A 389 4.14 -12.49 -5.38
C LEU A 389 3.15 -11.71 -4.49
N VAL A 390 3.16 -10.40 -4.59
CA VAL A 390 2.18 -9.55 -3.87
C VAL A 390 0.77 -9.80 -4.38
N GLY A 391 0.62 -10.01 -5.68
CA GLY A 391 -0.64 -10.31 -6.34
C GLY A 391 -0.65 -9.85 -7.79
N ILE A 392 -1.77 -10.10 -8.47
CA ILE A 392 -1.96 -9.70 -9.88
C ILE A 392 -3.19 -8.80 -9.99
N MET A 393 -3.03 -7.66 -10.64
CA MET A 393 -4.09 -6.69 -10.88
C MET A 393 -4.57 -6.81 -12.33
N PRO A 394 -5.81 -7.29 -12.58
CA PRO A 394 -6.47 -7.13 -13.88
C PRO A 394 -6.81 -5.66 -14.07
N VAL A 395 -6.60 -5.10 -15.23
CA VAL A 395 -6.94 -3.70 -15.56
C VAL A 395 -7.77 -3.68 -16.85
N GLY A 396 -8.97 -3.12 -16.77
CA GLY A 396 -9.91 -3.08 -17.89
C GLY A 396 -11.08 -2.12 -17.64
N VAL A 397 -11.96 -1.98 -18.61
CA VAL A 397 -13.19 -1.20 -18.43
C VAL A 397 -14.22 -2.10 -17.71
N PRO A 398 -14.74 -1.66 -16.53
CA PRO A 398 -15.67 -2.48 -15.75
C PRO A 398 -16.97 -2.73 -16.51
N ALA A 399 -17.46 -3.98 -16.49
CA ALA A 399 -18.76 -4.33 -17.05
C ALA A 399 -19.91 -4.02 -16.07
N GLU A 400 -19.59 -4.00 -14.78
CA GLU A 400 -20.53 -3.70 -13.70
C GLU A 400 -19.81 -3.03 -12.52
N LEU A 401 -20.55 -2.31 -11.70
CA LEU A 401 -20.06 -1.73 -10.44
C LEU A 401 -20.86 -2.34 -9.29
N LEU A 402 -20.18 -3.12 -8.46
CA LEU A 402 -20.80 -3.74 -7.30
C LEU A 402 -21.03 -2.72 -6.17
N PRO A 403 -22.18 -2.77 -5.48
CA PRO A 403 -22.40 -1.96 -4.30
C PRO A 403 -21.41 -2.35 -3.19
N ARG A 404 -21.04 -1.40 -2.35
CA ARG A 404 -20.12 -1.63 -1.24
C ARG A 404 -20.60 -0.93 0.02
N SER A 405 -20.55 -1.62 1.13
CA SER A 405 -20.75 -1.07 2.47
C SER A 405 -19.45 -1.13 3.26
N ARG A 406 -19.35 -0.30 4.29
CA ARG A 406 -18.25 -0.33 5.25
C ARG A 406 -18.82 -0.20 6.66
N ARG A 407 -18.19 -0.86 7.63
CA ARG A 407 -18.55 -0.69 9.03
C ARG A 407 -18.45 0.76 9.47
N PRO A 408 -19.26 1.18 10.43
CA PRO A 408 -19.11 2.51 11.04
C PRO A 408 -17.69 2.72 11.59
N LEU A 409 -17.18 3.93 11.47
CA LEU A 409 -15.83 4.27 11.94
C LEU A 409 -15.66 3.99 13.45
N ALA A 410 -16.72 4.17 14.24
CA ALA A 410 -16.73 3.91 15.67
C ALA A 410 -16.44 2.44 16.06
N GLU A 411 -16.68 1.49 15.15
CA GLU A 411 -16.38 0.07 15.37
C GLU A 411 -14.94 -0.30 15.00
N LEU A 412 -14.23 0.58 14.28
CA LEU A 412 -12.91 0.32 13.74
C LEU A 412 -11.80 1.06 14.49
N VAL A 413 -12.15 2.12 15.23
CA VAL A 413 -11.19 3.03 15.84
C VAL A 413 -11.27 2.96 17.35
N PHE A 414 -10.12 2.83 18.00
CA PHE A 414 -9.96 2.79 19.45
C PHE A 414 -9.10 3.95 19.93
N GLN A 415 -9.26 4.33 21.20
CA GLN A 415 -8.54 5.43 21.85
C GLN A 415 -7.47 4.89 22.77
N ASP A 416 -6.21 5.21 22.51
CA ASP A 416 -5.01 4.91 23.30
C ASP A 416 -4.68 3.41 23.44
N VAL A 417 -5.68 2.56 23.68
CA VAL A 417 -5.54 1.12 23.78
C VAL A 417 -6.63 0.42 22.95
N PHE A 418 -6.34 -0.79 22.49
CA PHE A 418 -7.26 -1.61 21.69
C PHE A 418 -8.52 -1.91 22.50
N GLY A 419 -9.67 -1.83 21.87
CA GLY A 419 -10.98 -2.08 22.49
C GLY A 419 -11.61 -0.89 23.23
N ARG A 420 -10.87 0.19 23.52
CA ARG A 420 -11.43 1.39 24.13
C ARG A 420 -12.05 2.30 23.06
N PRO A 421 -13.35 2.64 23.13
CA PRO A 421 -14.00 3.45 22.11
C PRO A 421 -13.30 4.79 21.88
N TRP A 422 -13.13 5.15 20.63
CA TRP A 422 -12.59 6.45 20.23
C TRP A 422 -13.68 7.51 20.21
N THR A 423 -13.36 8.68 20.73
CA THR A 423 -14.21 9.90 20.63
C THR A 423 -13.43 10.93 19.83
N PRO A 424 -13.95 11.40 18.67
CA PRO A 424 -13.28 12.35 17.78
C PRO A 424 -12.89 13.67 18.44
#